data_28ce0c1c4068797b47c7de83b31099da
#
_entry.id   28ce0c1c4068797b47c7de83b31099da
#
_cell.length_a   1.000
_cell.length_b   1.000
_cell.length_c   1.000
_cell.angle_alpha   90.00
_cell.angle_beta   90.00
_cell.angle_gamma   90.00
#
_symmetry.space_group_name_H-M   'P 1'
#
loop_
_entity.id
_entity.type
_entity.pdbx_description
1 polymer ?
#
loop_
_entity_poly.entity_id
_entity_poly.type
_entity_poly.pdbx_seq_one_letter_code
_entity_poly.pdbx_strand_id
1 'polypeptide(L)'
;IPILSPNPSPAEGRAAQPPERKRKEANEAYRVYEEIIKDNISYDILKTDLPYDGDRLDEIVDLMLEIVCTRRKTIRIAGDDYPAELVKSKFMKLDSEHIRFVLDCLNKNTTEIRNIKQYLRAALFNAPSTIGNYYSSLVAHDMATGKI
;
A
#
# COMPACT_ATOMS: atom_id res chain seq x y z
N ILE A 1 -19.47 -12.34 -47.53
CA ILE A 1 -19.22 -12.22 -46.87
C ILE A 1 -18.84 -12.19 -45.84
N PRO A 2 -18.87 -12.30 -45.80
CA PRO A 2 -18.44 -12.19 -44.84
C PRO A 2 -18.27 -12.11 -43.83
N ILE A 3 -18.53 -12.21 -43.91
CA ILE A 3 -18.35 -11.96 -43.12
C ILE A 3 -17.87 -11.85 -42.13
N LEU A 4 -17.86 -11.82 -42.27
CA LEU A 4 -17.31 -11.57 -41.53
C LEU A 4 -17.04 -11.37 -40.50
N SER A 5 -16.99 -11.26 -40.45
CA SER A 5 -16.53 -11.00 -39.58
C SER A 5 -16.66 -10.97 -38.63
N PRO A 6 -16.86 -11.21 -38.34
CA PRO A 6 -17.07 -11.07 -37.36
C PRO A 6 -16.81 -10.94 -36.16
N ASN A 7 -16.93 -10.91 -36.03
CA ASN A 7 -16.52 -10.48 -35.13
C ASN A 7 -15.94 -10.58 -33.94
N PRO A 8 -15.68 -10.68 -33.75
CA PRO A 8 -14.83 -10.71 -32.60
C PRO A 8 -14.81 -9.40 -31.85
N SER A 9 -15.52 -8.45 -32.30
CA SER A 9 -15.53 -7.16 -31.66
C SER A 9 -15.92 -7.20 -30.19
N PRO A 10 -16.84 -8.03 -29.73
CA PRO A 10 -17.10 -8.12 -28.29
C PRO A 10 -15.89 -8.55 -27.49
N ALA A 11 -15.08 -9.42 -28.06
CA ALA A 11 -13.86 -9.85 -27.40
C ALA A 11 -12.83 -8.72 -27.37
N GLU A 12 -12.84 -7.86 -28.35
CA GLU A 12 -11.93 -6.72 -28.39
C GLU A 12 -12.31 -5.67 -27.36
N GLY A 13 -13.58 -5.47 -27.12
CA GLY A 13 -14.05 -4.51 -26.15
C GLY A 13 -13.81 -4.94 -24.71
N ARG A 14 -13.53 -6.19 -24.50
CA ARG A 14 -13.24 -6.73 -23.19
C ARG A 14 -11.79 -7.19 -23.14
N ALA A 15 -11.11 -6.87 -22.07
CA ALA A 15 -9.79 -7.44 -21.88
C ALA A 15 -9.91 -8.96 -21.89
N ALA A 16 -9.11 -9.61 -22.70
CA ALA A 16 -9.08 -11.05 -22.72
C ALA A 16 -8.67 -11.56 -21.35
N GLN A 17 -9.42 -12.48 -20.80
CA GLN A 17 -9.04 -13.09 -19.54
C GLN A 17 -7.83 -14.00 -19.77
N PRO A 18 -6.86 -13.98 -18.86
CA PRO A 18 -5.71 -14.85 -19.00
C PRO A 18 -6.13 -16.32 -18.90
N PRO A 19 -5.36 -17.25 -19.46
CA PRO A 19 -5.58 -18.66 -19.28
C PRO A 19 -5.71 -19.03 -17.81
N GLU A 20 -6.49 -20.04 -17.50
CA GLU A 20 -6.73 -20.46 -16.13
C GLU A 20 -5.43 -20.69 -15.36
N ARG A 21 -4.43 -21.29 -16.01
CA ARG A 21 -3.12 -21.52 -15.39
C ARG A 21 -2.49 -20.21 -14.93
N LYS A 22 -2.49 -19.17 -15.80
CA LYS A 22 -1.92 -17.87 -15.46
C LYS A 22 -2.70 -17.17 -14.35
N ARG A 23 -4.01 -17.37 -14.30
CA ARG A 23 -4.82 -16.80 -13.21
C ARG A 23 -4.50 -17.47 -11.88
N LYS A 24 -4.30 -18.79 -11.88
CA LYS A 24 -3.90 -19.52 -10.68
C LYS A 24 -2.53 -19.09 -10.19
N GLU A 25 -1.58 -18.93 -11.11
CA GLU A 25 -0.24 -18.45 -10.78
C GLU A 25 -0.28 -17.05 -10.19
N ALA A 26 -1.07 -16.15 -10.78
CA ALA A 26 -1.24 -14.79 -10.29
C ALA A 26 -1.89 -14.78 -8.90
N ASN A 27 -2.90 -15.63 -8.68
CA ASN A 27 -3.56 -15.75 -7.39
C ASN A 27 -2.63 -16.30 -6.31
N GLU A 28 -1.78 -17.25 -6.67
CA GLU A 28 -0.78 -17.79 -5.76
C GLU A 28 0.27 -16.76 -5.40
N ALA A 29 0.76 -16.00 -6.37
CA ALA A 29 1.70 -14.92 -6.13
C ALA A 29 1.10 -13.87 -5.21
N TYR A 30 -0.17 -13.52 -5.44
CA TYR A 30 -0.90 -12.58 -4.60
C TYR A 30 -0.98 -13.06 -3.16
N ARG A 31 -1.30 -14.34 -2.94
CA ARG A 31 -1.35 -14.92 -1.60
C ARG A 31 0.01 -14.91 -0.91
N VAL A 32 1.05 -15.25 -1.65
CA VAL A 32 2.41 -15.25 -1.10
C VAL A 32 2.79 -13.84 -0.63
N TYR A 33 2.55 -12.85 -1.46
CA TYR A 33 2.84 -11.46 -1.09
C TYR A 33 1.97 -10.97 0.06
N GLU A 34 0.71 -11.41 0.12
CA GLU A 34 -0.17 -11.08 1.23
C GLU A 34 0.39 -11.60 2.55
N GLU A 35 0.83 -12.85 2.56
CA GLU A 35 1.45 -13.46 3.75
C GLU A 35 2.72 -12.73 4.15
N ILE A 36 3.58 -12.42 3.20
CA ILE A 36 4.82 -11.70 3.46
C ILE A 36 4.54 -10.30 4.05
N ILE A 37 3.62 -9.58 3.45
CA ILE A 37 3.25 -8.24 3.91
C ILE A 37 2.67 -8.31 5.33
N LYS A 38 1.74 -9.22 5.57
CA LYS A 38 1.13 -9.37 6.89
C LYS A 38 2.15 -9.75 7.94
N ASP A 39 3.10 -10.60 7.58
CA ASP A 39 4.19 -10.97 8.48
C ASP A 39 5.10 -9.78 8.77
N ASN A 40 5.49 -9.04 7.74
CA ASN A 40 6.36 -7.87 7.88
C ASN A 40 5.77 -6.80 8.79
N ILE A 41 4.48 -6.56 8.71
CA ILE A 41 3.82 -5.53 9.52
C ILE A 41 3.25 -6.08 10.83
N SER A 42 3.43 -7.35 11.12
CA SER A 42 2.85 -8.00 12.30
C SER A 42 1.33 -7.81 12.36
N TYR A 43 0.66 -8.16 11.28
CA TYR A 43 -0.76 -7.91 11.06
C TYR A 43 -1.63 -8.38 12.23
N ASP A 44 -1.40 -9.60 12.71
CA ASP A 44 -2.22 -10.17 13.79
C ASP A 44 -2.09 -9.37 15.08
N ILE A 45 -0.88 -8.91 15.38
CA ILE A 45 -0.61 -8.08 16.56
C ILE A 45 -1.30 -6.73 16.41
N LEU A 46 -1.16 -6.09 15.25
CA LEU A 46 -1.83 -4.80 14.98
C LEU A 46 -3.34 -4.93 15.05
N LYS A 47 -3.88 -6.00 14.51
CA LYS A 47 -5.34 -6.25 14.51
C LYS A 47 -5.86 -6.35 15.93
N THR A 48 -5.10 -6.98 16.81
CA THR A 48 -5.46 -7.14 18.23
C THR A 48 -5.29 -5.84 19.01
N ASP A 49 -4.17 -5.14 18.78
CA ASP A 49 -3.84 -3.92 19.51
C ASP A 49 -4.66 -2.72 19.08
N LEU A 50 -5.13 -2.71 17.83
CA LEU A 50 -5.83 -1.58 17.25
C LEU A 50 -7.23 -1.98 16.75
N PRO A 51 -8.13 -2.39 17.67
CA PRO A 51 -9.43 -2.93 17.26
C PRO A 51 -10.32 -1.92 16.53
N TYR A 52 -10.13 -0.63 16.76
CA TYR A 52 -10.92 0.41 16.09
C TYR A 52 -10.38 0.74 14.70
N ASP A 53 -9.16 0.33 14.40
CA ASP A 53 -8.52 0.61 13.12
C ASP A 53 -8.45 -0.63 12.21
N GLY A 54 -9.15 -1.71 12.58
CA GLY A 54 -9.09 -2.97 11.83
C GLY A 54 -9.44 -2.82 10.35
N ASP A 55 -10.50 -2.09 10.05
CA ASP A 55 -10.91 -1.88 8.65
C ASP A 55 -9.87 -1.06 7.88
N ARG A 56 -9.29 -0.06 8.53
CA ARG A 56 -8.25 0.77 7.93
C ARG A 56 -6.97 -0.03 7.71
N LEU A 57 -6.65 -0.90 8.65
CA LEU A 57 -5.51 -1.81 8.52
C LEU A 57 -5.67 -2.72 7.30
N ASP A 58 -6.86 -3.27 7.10
CA ASP A 58 -7.16 -4.10 5.94
C ASP A 58 -7.04 -3.31 4.63
N GLU A 59 -7.48 -2.05 4.61
CA GLU A 59 -7.29 -1.17 3.45
C GLU A 59 -5.82 -0.96 3.14
N ILE A 60 -5.01 -0.78 4.17
CA ILE A 60 -3.56 -0.60 4.01
C ILE A 60 -2.93 -1.86 3.41
N VAL A 61 -3.29 -3.03 3.90
CA VAL A 61 -2.78 -4.30 3.37
C VAL A 61 -3.18 -4.44 1.89
N ASP A 62 -4.43 -4.16 1.56
CA ASP A 62 -4.90 -4.25 0.18
C ASP A 62 -4.14 -3.28 -0.73
N LEU A 63 -3.89 -2.07 -0.26
CA LEU A 63 -3.13 -1.08 -1.01
C LEU A 63 -1.68 -1.52 -1.22
N MET A 64 -1.04 -2.06 -0.20
CA MET A 64 0.32 -2.59 -0.30
C MET A 64 0.39 -3.73 -1.30
N LEU A 65 -0.61 -4.63 -1.28
CA LEU A 65 -0.69 -5.72 -2.24
C LEU A 65 -0.86 -5.22 -3.67
N GLU A 66 -1.72 -4.26 -3.87
CA GLU A 66 -1.95 -3.65 -5.17
C GLU A 66 -0.65 -3.09 -5.75
N ILE A 67 0.13 -2.43 -4.92
CA ILE A 67 1.41 -1.84 -5.35
C ILE A 67 2.46 -2.91 -5.61
N VAL A 68 2.62 -3.85 -4.69
CA VAL A 68 3.65 -4.90 -4.81
C VAL A 68 3.37 -5.82 -5.99
N CYS A 69 2.10 -6.07 -6.29
CA CYS A 69 1.69 -6.96 -7.38
C CYS A 69 1.46 -6.24 -8.71
N THR A 70 1.68 -4.92 -8.80
CA THR A 70 1.43 -4.18 -10.02
C THR A 70 2.37 -4.62 -11.14
N ARG A 71 1.86 -4.60 -12.36
CA ARG A 71 2.65 -4.86 -13.57
C ARG A 71 3.07 -3.58 -14.27
N ARG A 72 2.64 -2.43 -13.74
CA ARG A 72 3.01 -1.14 -14.32
C ARG A 72 4.50 -0.87 -14.10
N LYS A 73 5.07 -0.11 -15.00
CA LYS A 73 6.49 0.26 -14.89
C LYS A 73 6.70 1.41 -13.92
N THR A 74 5.69 2.26 -13.76
CA THR A 74 5.73 3.41 -12.87
C THR A 74 4.51 3.42 -11.97
N ILE A 75 4.68 4.03 -10.80
CA ILE A 75 3.60 4.23 -9.84
C ILE A 75 3.60 5.70 -9.45
N ARG A 76 2.43 6.30 -9.47
CA ARG A 76 2.29 7.72 -9.13
C ARG A 76 2.10 7.88 -7.63
N ILE A 77 2.98 8.68 -7.02
CA ILE A 77 2.93 8.99 -5.60
C ILE A 77 2.99 10.52 -5.45
N ALA A 78 1.96 11.10 -4.85
CA ALA A 78 1.91 12.54 -4.56
C ALA A 78 2.17 13.40 -5.79
N GLY A 79 1.67 12.98 -6.95
CA GLY A 79 1.80 13.75 -8.18
C GLY A 79 3.03 13.45 -9.02
N ASP A 80 3.97 12.69 -8.50
CA ASP A 80 5.18 12.32 -9.21
C ASP A 80 5.18 10.83 -9.58
N ASP A 81 5.75 10.51 -10.72
CA ASP A 81 5.88 9.14 -11.17
C ASP A 81 7.22 8.55 -10.74
N TYR A 82 7.17 7.43 -10.05
CA TYR A 82 8.35 6.73 -9.56
C TYR A 82 8.45 5.36 -10.22
N PRO A 83 9.67 4.84 -10.44
CA PRO A 83 9.80 3.47 -10.92
C PRO A 83 9.09 2.49 -9.98
N ALA A 84 8.31 1.57 -10.54
CA ALA A 84 7.56 0.62 -9.75
C ALA A 84 8.45 -0.19 -8.82
N GLU A 85 9.64 -0.57 -9.29
CA GLU A 85 10.58 -1.35 -8.49
C GLU A 85 11.02 -0.61 -7.23
N LEU A 86 11.20 0.71 -7.32
CA LEU A 86 11.55 1.54 -6.16
C LEU A 86 10.40 1.54 -5.15
N VAL A 87 9.18 1.76 -5.62
CA VAL A 87 8.00 1.81 -4.73
C VAL A 87 7.77 0.46 -4.07
N LYS A 88 7.84 -0.63 -4.83
CA LYS A 88 7.72 -1.99 -4.30
C LYS A 88 8.75 -2.25 -3.21
N SER A 89 10.00 -1.89 -3.47
CA SER A 89 11.09 -2.07 -2.52
C SER A 89 10.81 -1.34 -1.20
N LYS A 90 10.35 -0.10 -1.29
CA LYS A 90 10.01 0.68 -0.09
C LYS A 90 8.84 0.08 0.67
N PHE A 91 7.81 -0.38 -0.03
CA PHE A 91 6.64 -0.97 0.62
C PHE A 91 6.98 -2.29 1.30
N MET A 92 7.88 -3.08 0.72
CA MET A 92 8.31 -4.35 1.31
C MET A 92 9.16 -4.18 2.57
N LYS A 93 9.66 -2.98 2.82
CA LYS A 93 10.45 -2.67 4.03
C LYS A 93 9.60 -2.10 5.16
N LEU A 94 8.31 -1.88 4.94
CA LEU A 94 7.44 -1.36 5.99
C LEU A 94 7.24 -2.42 7.08
N ASP A 95 7.25 -1.98 8.32
CA ASP A 95 7.03 -2.83 9.48
C ASP A 95 5.85 -2.31 10.33
N SER A 96 5.62 -2.95 11.47
CA SER A 96 4.49 -2.59 12.33
C SER A 96 4.55 -1.14 12.83
N GLU A 97 5.73 -0.62 13.09
CA GLU A 97 5.87 0.75 13.58
C GLU A 97 5.51 1.77 12.51
N HIS A 98 5.90 1.51 11.27
CA HIS A 98 5.51 2.37 10.14
C HIS A 98 3.99 2.41 9.99
N ILE A 99 3.34 1.26 10.11
CA ILE A 99 1.89 1.18 9.99
C ILE A 99 1.21 1.90 11.14
N ARG A 100 1.67 1.71 12.37
CA ARG A 100 1.14 2.43 13.54
C ARG A 100 1.29 3.94 13.37
N PHE A 101 2.44 4.37 12.87
CA PHE A 101 2.70 5.78 12.62
C PHE A 101 1.73 6.36 11.59
N VAL A 102 1.52 5.66 10.48
CA VAL A 102 0.60 6.11 9.43
C VAL A 102 -0.83 6.19 9.96
N LEU A 103 -1.27 5.17 10.72
CA LEU A 103 -2.60 5.15 11.32
C LEU A 103 -2.78 6.30 12.32
N ASP A 104 -1.76 6.55 13.13
CA ASP A 104 -1.77 7.64 14.10
C ASP A 104 -1.88 9.00 13.41
N CYS A 105 -1.09 9.21 12.36
CA CYS A 105 -1.15 10.44 11.57
C CYS A 105 -2.52 10.64 10.93
N LEU A 106 -3.10 9.56 10.40
CA LEU A 106 -4.43 9.61 9.79
C LEU A 106 -5.49 9.99 10.83
N ASN A 107 -5.43 9.37 12.01
CA ASN A 107 -6.39 9.61 13.08
C ASN A 107 -6.28 11.02 13.68
N LYS A 108 -5.08 11.57 13.68
CA LYS A 108 -4.84 12.93 14.19
C LYS A 108 -5.13 14.01 13.15
N ASN A 109 -5.29 13.65 11.92
CA ASN A 109 -5.58 14.60 10.85
C ASN A 109 -7.03 15.04 10.95
N THR A 110 -7.25 16.30 11.33
CA THR A 110 -8.58 16.88 11.45
C THR A 110 -9.09 17.46 10.14
N THR A 111 -8.22 17.56 9.15
CA THR A 111 -8.59 18.02 7.81
C THR A 111 -9.29 16.93 7.06
N GLU A 112 -10.37 17.25 6.38
CA GLU A 112 -11.07 16.29 5.55
C GLU A 112 -10.15 15.79 4.42
N ILE A 113 -9.94 14.49 4.37
CA ILE A 113 -9.11 13.87 3.34
C ILE A 113 -10.04 13.38 2.23
N ARG A 114 -9.94 14.01 1.06
CA ARG A 114 -10.81 13.69 -0.08
C ARG A 114 -10.51 12.32 -0.67
N ASN A 115 -9.25 11.94 -0.70
CA ASN A 115 -8.83 10.67 -1.29
C ASN A 115 -7.90 9.97 -0.32
N ILE A 116 -8.49 9.11 0.49
CA ILE A 116 -7.75 8.36 1.51
C ILE A 116 -6.73 7.42 0.89
N LYS A 117 -7.08 6.80 -0.24
CA LYS A 117 -6.17 5.88 -0.92
C LYS A 117 -4.90 6.58 -1.37
N GLN A 118 -5.02 7.77 -1.97
CA GLN A 118 -3.86 8.57 -2.37
C GLN A 118 -3.05 9.04 -1.16
N TYR A 119 -3.74 9.45 -0.10
CA TYR A 119 -3.09 9.86 1.14
C TYR A 119 -2.27 8.71 1.73
N LEU A 120 -2.88 7.53 1.85
CA LEU A 120 -2.19 6.35 2.39
C LEU A 120 -1.01 5.92 1.53
N ARG A 121 -1.15 5.99 0.22
CA ARG A 121 -0.07 5.67 -0.70
C ARG A 121 1.15 6.55 -0.46
N ALA A 122 0.93 7.84 -0.36
CA ALA A 122 2.00 8.81 -0.09
C ALA A 122 2.57 8.65 1.32
N ALA A 123 1.71 8.47 2.32
CA ALA A 123 2.12 8.31 3.70
C ALA A 123 2.97 7.05 3.90
N LEU A 124 2.57 5.94 3.30
CA LEU A 124 3.32 4.69 3.38
C LEU A 124 4.66 4.77 2.65
N PHE A 125 4.67 5.40 1.48
CA PHE A 125 5.89 5.59 0.70
C PHE A 125 6.92 6.40 1.48
N ASN A 126 6.48 7.40 2.21
CA ASN A 126 7.34 8.30 2.95
C ASN A 126 7.55 7.92 4.42
N ALA A 127 6.81 6.92 4.92
CA ALA A 127 6.83 6.56 6.34
C ALA A 127 8.24 6.31 6.91
N PRO A 128 9.12 5.55 6.24
CA PRO A 128 10.45 5.32 6.81
C PRO A 128 11.24 6.59 7.06
N SER A 129 11.14 7.56 6.16
CA SER A 129 11.82 8.86 6.31
C SER A 129 11.13 9.74 7.33
N THR A 130 9.80 9.80 7.26
CA THR A 130 8.99 10.67 8.12
C THR A 130 9.04 10.25 9.58
N ILE A 131 8.99 8.95 9.85
CA ILE A 131 9.01 8.43 11.23
C ILE A 131 10.35 8.73 11.89
N GLY A 132 11.46 8.63 11.15
CA GLY A 132 12.78 8.98 11.67
C GLY A 132 12.86 10.45 12.06
N ASN A 133 12.37 11.34 11.20
CA ASN A 133 12.35 12.77 11.47
C ASN A 133 11.43 13.10 12.65
N TYR A 134 10.29 12.44 12.75
CA TYR A 134 9.34 12.64 13.84
C TYR A 134 9.97 12.30 15.19
N TYR A 135 10.61 11.14 15.31
CA TYR A 135 11.26 10.73 16.56
C TYR A 135 12.44 11.60 16.90
N SER A 136 13.23 12.01 15.93
CA SER A 136 14.33 12.95 16.15
C SER A 136 13.84 14.27 16.71
N SER A 137 12.73 14.78 16.17
CA SER A 137 12.12 16.02 16.65
C SER A 137 11.59 15.88 18.08
N LEU A 138 10.98 14.75 18.42
CA LEU A 138 10.50 14.48 19.78
C LEU A 138 11.63 14.44 20.78
N VAL A 139 12.71 13.74 20.46
CA VAL A 139 13.87 13.63 21.33
C VAL A 139 14.47 15.03 21.57
N ALA A 140 14.64 15.81 20.53
CA ALA A 140 15.16 17.17 20.65
C ALA A 140 14.25 18.05 21.52
N HIS A 141 12.94 17.94 21.34
CA HIS A 141 11.98 18.68 22.15
C HIS A 141 12.04 18.28 23.63
N ASP A 142 12.05 16.98 23.90
CA ASP A 142 12.10 16.47 25.28
C ASP A 142 13.41 16.87 25.98
N MET A 143 14.51 16.85 25.27
CA MET A 143 15.79 17.31 25.82
C MET A 143 15.76 18.80 26.14
N ALA A 144 15.17 19.60 25.24
CA ALA A 144 15.05 21.06 25.45
C ALA A 144 14.14 21.40 26.62
N THR A 145 13.12 20.57 26.90
CA THR A 145 12.18 20.82 28.01
C THR A 145 12.60 20.15 29.31
N GLY A 146 13.70 19.40 29.31
CA GLY A 146 14.19 18.72 30.51
C GLY A 146 13.40 17.51 30.93
N LYS A 147 12.63 16.92 30.03
CA LYS A 147 11.83 15.73 30.34
C LYS A 147 12.61 14.42 30.30
N ILE A 148 13.79 14.47 29.76
CA ILE A 148 14.67 13.28 29.69
C ILE A 148 15.74 13.38 30.75
#